data_b0269f97fc2cc5b7e234673207abfd27
#
_entry.id   b0269f97fc2cc5b7e234673207abfd27
#
_cell.length_a   1.000
_cell.length_b   1.000
_cell.length_c   1.000
_cell.angle_alpha   90.00
_cell.angle_beta   90.00
_cell.angle_gamma   90.00
#
_symmetry.space_group_name_H-M   'P 1'
#
loop_
_entity.id
_entity.type
_entity.pdbx_description
1 polymer ?
#
loop_
_entity_poly.entity_id
_entity_poly.type
_entity_poly.pdbx_seq_one_letter_code
_entity_poly.pdbx_strand_id
1 'polypeptide(L)'
;KKIIRLGIGDVTLPLPEVAVKALKSAADEMGSAATFRGYAPEYGYDFLREKIADYYKRFSVNRNPEEIYVSDGAKSDVGNIVDILGDNEILIPDPVYPVYLDSNIMSGHKISFLKGTRENGFLPLPGNTEKKPYVIYLCSPNNPTGAVYSREQLKIWVDFANETGSLIIFDSAYEAFISGDYPHSIYEIEGADSCAVEICSFSKTAGFTGTRCAWSVFPDELTVGDTKLSALWARRQATKFNGVPYIVQRAAEAVLTDEGIKECKALVEYYMENARIIGGALKNSGIEFVGGENSPYLWLKCPGNAGSWEFFDYLLKNAQLVGTPGAGFGEAGEGYFRLTSFGNRENTLEAAKRLEALFRRG
;
A
#
# COMPACT_ATOMS: atom_id res chain seq x y z
N LYS A 1 28.27 -16.80 -7.35
CA LYS A 1 27.43 -15.87 -8.14
C LYS A 1 26.98 -14.71 -7.26
N LYS A 2 26.71 -13.54 -7.86
CA LYS A 2 26.15 -12.38 -7.16
C LYS A 2 24.76 -12.71 -6.63
N ILE A 3 24.47 -12.33 -5.37
CA ILE A 3 23.13 -12.46 -4.79
C ILE A 3 22.19 -11.44 -5.44
N ILE A 4 21.03 -11.90 -5.88
CA ILE A 4 19.95 -11.04 -6.39
C ILE A 4 18.83 -11.00 -5.34
N ARG A 5 18.44 -9.78 -4.97
CA ARG A 5 17.44 -9.53 -3.94
C ARG A 5 16.08 -9.24 -4.59
N LEU A 6 15.11 -10.12 -4.32
CA LEU A 6 13.72 -10.01 -4.76
C LEU A 6 12.75 -9.95 -3.55
N GLY A 7 13.24 -9.55 -2.37
CA GLY A 7 12.45 -9.55 -1.14
C GLY A 7 12.03 -8.15 -0.68
N ILE A 8 12.79 -7.11 -1.05
CA ILE A 8 12.57 -5.76 -0.54
C ILE A 8 11.46 -5.06 -1.34
N GLY A 9 10.45 -4.57 -0.63
CA GLY A 9 9.36 -3.79 -1.22
C GLY A 9 9.73 -2.32 -1.41
N ASP A 10 10.92 -2.03 -1.95
CA ASP A 10 11.41 -0.69 -2.22
C ASP A 10 11.63 -0.48 -3.73
N VAL A 11 11.29 0.72 -4.21
CA VAL A 11 11.49 1.11 -5.60
C VAL A 11 12.98 1.29 -5.92
N THR A 12 13.35 1.07 -7.17
CA THR A 12 14.76 1.10 -7.63
C THR A 12 15.01 2.07 -8.78
N LEU A 13 13.96 2.58 -9.41
CA LEU A 13 14.07 3.58 -10.45
C LEU A 13 14.15 4.99 -9.84
N PRO A 14 14.80 5.94 -10.55
CA PRO A 14 14.85 7.33 -10.11
C PRO A 14 13.46 7.97 -10.10
N LEU A 15 13.36 9.10 -9.41
CA LEU A 15 12.15 9.94 -9.41
C LEU A 15 11.75 10.37 -10.82
N PRO A 16 10.45 10.57 -11.09
CA PRO A 16 9.97 11.23 -12.31
C PRO A 16 10.67 12.57 -12.56
N GLU A 17 10.90 12.91 -13.81
CA GLU A 17 11.60 14.16 -14.17
C GLU A 17 10.83 15.40 -13.68
N VAL A 18 9.50 15.38 -13.77
CA VAL A 18 8.64 16.46 -13.25
C VAL A 18 8.84 16.66 -11.74
N ALA A 19 9.00 15.58 -10.97
CA ALA A 19 9.25 15.68 -9.54
C ALA A 19 10.62 16.31 -9.24
N VAL A 20 11.66 15.90 -9.98
CA VAL A 20 13.01 16.45 -9.81
C VAL A 20 13.06 17.95 -10.17
N LYS A 21 12.36 18.36 -11.23
CA LYS A 21 12.24 19.77 -11.63
C LYS A 21 11.53 20.58 -10.53
N ALA A 22 10.41 20.06 -10.01
CA ALA A 22 9.65 20.72 -8.95
C ALA A 22 10.45 20.83 -7.64
N LEU A 23 11.21 19.80 -7.25
CA LEU A 23 12.10 19.84 -6.08
C LEU A 23 13.13 20.95 -6.21
N LYS A 24 13.79 21.06 -7.38
CA LYS A 24 14.80 22.11 -7.64
C LYS A 24 14.20 23.52 -7.59
N SER A 25 13.07 23.73 -8.28
CA SER A 25 12.38 25.03 -8.28
C SER A 25 11.95 25.43 -6.87
N ALA A 26 11.36 24.51 -6.12
CA ALA A 26 10.93 24.78 -4.74
C ALA A 26 12.12 25.03 -3.79
N ALA A 27 13.27 24.39 -4.02
CA ALA A 27 14.49 24.68 -3.26
C ALA A 27 15.01 26.09 -3.54
N ASP A 28 14.97 26.55 -4.79
CA ASP A 28 15.32 27.92 -5.17
C ASP A 28 14.38 28.95 -4.52
N GLU A 29 13.06 28.67 -4.48
CA GLU A 29 12.07 29.48 -3.76
C GLU A 29 12.40 29.59 -2.27
N MET A 30 12.82 28.51 -1.62
CA MET A 30 13.23 28.50 -0.21
C MET A 30 14.49 29.31 0.06
N GLY A 31 15.31 29.54 -0.96
CA GLY A 31 16.53 30.36 -0.89
C GLY A 31 16.27 31.88 -0.96
N SER A 32 15.05 32.31 -1.23
CA SER A 32 14.68 33.72 -1.39
C SER A 32 13.80 34.21 -0.24
N ALA A 33 14.14 35.33 0.36
CA ALA A 33 13.33 35.97 1.43
C ALA A 33 11.89 36.25 1.01
N ALA A 34 11.64 36.52 -0.28
CA ALA A 34 10.31 36.83 -0.81
C ALA A 34 9.40 35.57 -0.91
N THR A 35 10.00 34.37 -1.05
CA THR A 35 9.28 33.13 -1.32
C THR A 35 9.53 32.04 -0.26
N PHE A 36 10.36 32.32 0.73
CA PHE A 36 10.63 31.44 1.86
C PHE A 36 9.34 30.97 2.55
N ARG A 37 9.29 29.70 2.91
CA ARG A 37 8.19 29.06 3.65
C ARG A 37 8.71 28.56 5.00
N GLY A 38 8.00 28.91 6.09
CA GLY A 38 8.22 28.33 7.41
C GLY A 38 7.57 26.96 7.58
N TYR A 39 7.03 26.70 8.75
CA TYR A 39 6.27 25.45 8.99
C TYR A 39 5.12 25.31 7.98
N ALA A 40 5.02 24.12 7.38
CA ALA A 40 3.87 23.76 6.58
C ALA A 40 2.60 23.64 7.45
N PRO A 41 1.39 23.84 6.85
CA PRO A 41 0.17 23.40 7.53
C PRO A 41 0.24 21.90 7.85
N GLU A 42 -0.20 21.50 9.03
CA GLU A 42 -0.12 20.11 9.52
C GLU A 42 -0.91 19.13 8.65
N TYR A 43 -1.91 19.62 7.96
CA TYR A 43 -2.76 18.86 7.02
C TYR A 43 -2.28 18.96 5.56
N GLY A 44 -1.25 19.74 5.28
CA GLY A 44 -0.72 19.97 3.92
C GLY A 44 -1.16 21.27 3.29
N TYR A 45 -0.43 21.69 2.26
CA TYR A 45 -0.78 22.89 1.49
C TYR A 45 -2.00 22.67 0.60
N ASP A 46 -2.81 23.71 0.42
CA ASP A 46 -4.05 23.65 -0.38
C ASP A 46 -3.77 23.24 -1.83
N PHE A 47 -2.68 23.75 -2.43
CA PHE A 47 -2.32 23.39 -3.81
C PHE A 47 -2.20 21.87 -4.02
N LEU A 48 -1.69 21.11 -3.02
CA LEU A 48 -1.56 19.67 -3.12
C LEU A 48 -2.88 18.96 -2.79
N ARG A 49 -3.59 19.43 -1.76
CA ARG A 49 -4.88 18.86 -1.35
C ARG A 49 -5.94 18.98 -2.45
N GLU A 50 -6.03 20.14 -3.11
CA GLU A 50 -6.87 20.37 -4.28
C GLU A 50 -6.48 19.44 -5.44
N LYS A 51 -5.16 19.27 -5.67
CA LYS A 51 -4.66 18.40 -6.74
C LYS A 51 -4.95 16.92 -6.47
N ILE A 52 -4.88 16.50 -5.22
CA ILE A 52 -5.30 15.13 -4.81
C ILE A 52 -6.81 14.97 -4.99
N ALA A 53 -7.64 15.95 -4.60
CA ALA A 53 -9.08 15.91 -4.84
C ALA A 53 -9.41 15.77 -6.35
N ASP A 54 -8.68 16.47 -7.22
CA ASP A 54 -8.81 16.32 -8.68
C ASP A 54 -8.37 14.93 -9.15
N TYR A 55 -7.37 14.32 -8.52
CA TYR A 55 -6.93 12.96 -8.86
C TYR A 55 -8.05 11.94 -8.66
N TYR A 56 -8.84 12.05 -7.59
CA TYR A 56 -9.98 11.16 -7.33
C TYR A 56 -11.09 11.22 -8.40
N LYS A 57 -11.27 12.35 -9.08
CA LYS A 57 -12.23 12.48 -10.18
C LYS A 57 -11.97 11.51 -11.33
N ARG A 58 -10.74 11.00 -11.47
CA ARG A 58 -10.37 9.98 -12.46
C ARG A 58 -11.09 8.65 -12.21
N PHE A 59 -11.52 8.40 -10.99
CA PHE A 59 -12.25 7.21 -10.55
C PHE A 59 -13.74 7.51 -10.33
N SER A 60 -14.22 8.67 -10.82
CA SER A 60 -15.58 9.16 -10.59
C SER A 60 -15.91 9.39 -9.10
N VAL A 61 -14.88 9.61 -8.28
CA VAL A 61 -15.00 9.92 -6.86
C VAL A 61 -14.79 11.42 -6.66
N ASN A 62 -15.70 12.06 -5.93
CA ASN A 62 -15.59 13.47 -5.56
C ASN A 62 -15.12 13.56 -4.10
N ARG A 63 -14.02 14.28 -3.87
CA ARG A 63 -13.49 14.57 -2.52
C ARG A 63 -13.35 16.06 -2.32
N ASN A 64 -13.62 16.51 -1.10
CA ASN A 64 -13.32 17.87 -0.70
C ASN A 64 -11.86 17.95 -0.26
N PRO A 65 -11.10 19.00 -0.62
CA PRO A 65 -9.73 19.16 -0.15
C PRO A 65 -9.61 19.13 1.39
N GLU A 66 -10.64 19.56 2.12
CA GLU A 66 -10.69 19.58 3.58
C GLU A 66 -10.71 18.17 4.20
N GLU A 67 -11.13 17.15 3.45
CA GLU A 67 -11.11 15.75 3.88
C GLU A 67 -9.72 15.11 3.73
N ILE A 68 -8.78 15.79 3.05
CA ILE A 68 -7.46 15.27 2.66
C ILE A 68 -6.37 15.78 3.58
N TYR A 69 -5.59 14.87 4.15
CA TYR A 69 -4.47 15.14 5.06
C TYR A 69 -3.18 14.59 4.46
N VAL A 70 -2.23 15.48 4.17
CA VAL A 70 -0.91 15.11 3.62
C VAL A 70 0.01 14.67 4.75
N SER A 71 0.72 13.56 4.56
CA SER A 71 1.63 12.97 5.54
C SER A 71 2.98 12.57 4.92
N ASP A 72 3.92 12.17 5.76
CA ASP A 72 5.26 11.74 5.38
C ASP A 72 5.36 10.26 5.00
N GLY A 73 4.24 9.60 4.78
CA GLY A 73 4.18 8.22 4.28
C GLY A 73 2.99 7.44 4.85
N ALA A 74 2.43 6.52 4.05
CA ALA A 74 1.32 5.67 4.48
C ALA A 74 1.65 4.87 5.76
N LYS A 75 2.90 4.43 5.94
CA LYS A 75 3.33 3.77 7.18
C LYS A 75 3.13 4.66 8.41
N SER A 76 3.43 5.96 8.29
CA SER A 76 3.21 6.92 9.37
C SER A 76 1.73 7.08 9.68
N ASP A 77 0.88 7.19 8.65
CA ASP A 77 -0.57 7.30 8.86
C ASP A 77 -1.15 6.04 9.51
N VAL A 78 -0.79 4.86 9.01
CA VAL A 78 -1.19 3.57 9.60
C VAL A 78 -0.75 3.43 11.05
N GLY A 79 0.50 3.83 11.36
CA GLY A 79 1.01 3.77 12.72
C GLY A 79 0.43 4.84 13.64
N ASN A 80 0.10 6.01 13.10
CA ASN A 80 -0.36 7.16 13.86
C ASN A 80 -1.87 7.15 14.12
N ILE A 81 -2.66 6.51 13.26
CA ILE A 81 -4.11 6.46 13.42
C ILE A 81 -4.53 5.76 14.71
N VAL A 82 -3.70 4.88 15.23
CA VAL A 82 -3.94 4.20 16.52
C VAL A 82 -4.10 5.18 17.70
N ASP A 83 -3.53 6.39 17.60
CA ASP A 83 -3.67 7.43 18.62
C ASP A 83 -5.13 7.90 18.84
N ILE A 84 -6.02 7.67 17.86
CA ILE A 84 -7.41 8.13 17.88
C ILE A 84 -8.44 6.99 17.89
N LEU A 85 -7.99 5.73 17.89
CA LEU A 85 -8.90 4.59 17.77
C LEU A 85 -9.56 4.19 19.11
N GLY A 86 -9.02 4.60 20.25
CA GLY A 86 -9.52 4.18 21.57
C GLY A 86 -9.38 2.66 21.80
N ASP A 87 -10.15 2.14 22.75
CA ASP A 87 -10.12 0.70 23.11
C ASP A 87 -11.09 -0.09 22.21
N ASN A 88 -10.69 -0.32 20.98
CA ASN A 88 -11.45 -1.09 20.00
C ASN A 88 -10.74 -2.40 19.64
N GLU A 89 -11.51 -3.43 19.34
CA GLU A 89 -10.95 -4.67 18.78
C GLU A 89 -10.58 -4.47 17.31
N ILE A 90 -9.37 -4.90 16.95
CA ILE A 90 -8.83 -4.75 15.60
C ILE A 90 -9.01 -6.04 14.83
N LEU A 91 -9.57 -5.96 13.63
CA LEU A 91 -9.77 -7.08 12.73
C LEU A 91 -8.79 -6.98 11.56
N ILE A 92 -7.91 -7.97 11.42
CA ILE A 92 -6.82 -7.95 10.43
C ILE A 92 -6.85 -9.23 9.58
N PRO A 93 -6.86 -9.14 8.23
CA PRO A 93 -6.57 -10.29 7.36
C PRO A 93 -5.15 -10.81 7.61
N ASP A 94 -4.96 -12.13 7.54
CA ASP A 94 -3.67 -12.81 7.65
C ASP A 94 -3.50 -13.76 6.46
N PRO A 95 -2.46 -13.66 5.61
CA PRO A 95 -1.24 -12.85 5.75
C PRO A 95 -1.45 -11.39 5.36
N VAL A 96 -0.68 -10.49 5.98
CA VAL A 96 -0.81 -9.05 5.79
C VAL A 96 0.50 -8.30 6.04
N TYR A 97 0.53 -7.03 5.69
CA TYR A 97 1.63 -6.12 6.03
C TYR A 97 1.77 -5.97 7.56
N PRO A 98 2.93 -6.34 8.16
CA PRO A 98 3.07 -6.47 9.62
C PRO A 98 2.78 -5.20 10.41
N VAL A 99 2.88 -4.03 9.79
CA VAL A 99 2.67 -2.74 10.48
C VAL A 99 1.28 -2.60 11.07
N TYR A 100 0.24 -3.19 10.46
CA TYR A 100 -1.12 -3.16 11.02
C TYR A 100 -1.18 -3.91 12.35
N LEU A 101 -0.52 -5.06 12.44
CA LEU A 101 -0.43 -5.83 13.67
C LEU A 101 0.44 -5.13 14.71
N ASP A 102 1.67 -4.78 14.34
CA ASP A 102 2.68 -4.27 15.28
C ASP A 102 2.26 -2.94 15.91
N SER A 103 1.71 -2.00 15.12
CA SER A 103 1.26 -0.70 15.65
C SER A 103 0.10 -0.86 16.66
N ASN A 104 -0.81 -1.80 16.41
CA ASN A 104 -1.93 -2.05 17.30
C ASN A 104 -1.52 -2.83 18.56
N ILE A 105 -0.59 -3.78 18.47
CA ILE A 105 0.00 -4.46 19.64
C ILE A 105 0.72 -3.43 20.52
N MET A 106 1.51 -2.53 19.95
CA MET A 106 2.21 -1.47 20.68
C MET A 106 1.24 -0.54 21.43
N SER A 107 0.03 -0.37 20.93
CA SER A 107 -1.03 0.43 21.54
C SER A 107 -1.91 -0.35 22.52
N GLY A 108 -1.69 -1.66 22.66
CA GLY A 108 -2.43 -2.53 23.58
C GLY A 108 -3.79 -2.98 23.09
N HIS A 109 -4.10 -2.83 21.82
CA HIS A 109 -5.37 -3.25 21.25
C HIS A 109 -5.49 -4.78 21.19
N LYS A 110 -6.71 -5.28 21.37
CA LYS A 110 -7.05 -6.67 21.11
C LYS A 110 -7.10 -6.92 19.61
N ILE A 111 -6.46 -8.00 19.15
CA ILE A 111 -6.37 -8.36 17.74
C ILE A 111 -7.18 -9.63 17.46
N SER A 112 -7.96 -9.60 16.39
CA SER A 112 -8.60 -10.76 15.79
C SER A 112 -8.17 -10.89 14.33
N PHE A 113 -7.93 -12.14 13.88
CA PHE A 113 -7.47 -12.42 12.53
C PHE A 113 -8.54 -13.06 11.68
N LEU A 114 -8.55 -12.70 10.39
CA LEU A 114 -9.30 -13.36 9.34
C LEU A 114 -8.32 -14.09 8.41
N LYS A 115 -8.43 -15.40 8.36
CA LYS A 115 -7.49 -16.22 7.60
C LYS A 115 -7.71 -16.07 6.09
N GLY A 116 -6.71 -15.50 5.41
CA GLY A 116 -6.57 -15.54 3.96
C GLY A 116 -5.97 -16.88 3.53
N THR A 117 -6.67 -17.58 2.65
CA THR A 117 -6.26 -18.86 2.10
C THR A 117 -6.28 -18.83 0.59
N ARG A 118 -5.74 -19.86 -0.04
CA ARG A 118 -5.84 -20.00 -1.49
C ARG A 118 -7.30 -20.04 -1.98
N GLU A 119 -8.15 -20.76 -1.22
CA GLU A 119 -9.57 -20.96 -1.56
C GLU A 119 -10.37 -19.67 -1.56
N ASN A 120 -10.01 -18.71 -0.71
CA ASN A 120 -10.64 -17.37 -0.70
C ASN A 120 -9.79 -16.30 -1.43
N GLY A 121 -8.79 -16.72 -2.22
CA GLY A 121 -7.92 -15.82 -2.98
C GLY A 121 -7.04 -14.93 -2.10
N PHE A 122 -6.81 -15.30 -0.84
CA PHE A 122 -6.12 -14.48 0.18
C PHE A 122 -6.82 -13.16 0.50
N LEU A 123 -8.12 -13.09 0.19
CA LEU A 123 -9.00 -11.93 0.45
C LEU A 123 -10.19 -12.40 1.29
N PRO A 124 -9.99 -12.58 2.61
CA PRO A 124 -11.08 -13.01 3.48
C PRO A 124 -12.20 -11.96 3.50
N LEU A 125 -13.43 -12.45 3.63
CA LEU A 125 -14.62 -11.64 3.83
C LEU A 125 -15.12 -11.80 5.27
N PRO A 126 -16.02 -10.91 5.76
CA PRO A 126 -16.51 -11.00 7.14
C PRO A 126 -17.13 -12.36 7.50
N GLY A 127 -17.86 -12.99 6.58
CA GLY A 127 -18.42 -14.32 6.77
C GLY A 127 -19.18 -14.48 8.08
N ASN A 128 -18.70 -15.37 8.95
CA ASN A 128 -19.27 -15.65 10.27
C ASN A 128 -18.64 -14.80 11.41
N THR A 129 -17.95 -13.71 11.08
CA THR A 129 -17.42 -12.78 12.09
C THR A 129 -18.57 -12.26 12.96
N GLU A 130 -18.34 -12.21 14.27
CA GLU A 130 -19.31 -11.69 15.22
C GLU A 130 -19.74 -10.26 14.83
N LYS A 131 -21.04 -9.98 14.87
CA LYS A 131 -21.57 -8.65 14.54
C LYS A 131 -21.43 -7.71 15.74
N LYS A 132 -20.29 -7.03 15.78
CA LYS A 132 -19.96 -5.99 16.76
C LYS A 132 -19.00 -4.97 16.13
N PRO A 133 -18.78 -3.80 16.72
CA PRO A 133 -17.83 -2.82 16.21
C PRO A 133 -16.38 -3.34 16.21
N TYR A 134 -15.68 -3.08 15.12
CA TYR A 134 -14.24 -3.34 14.93
C TYR A 134 -13.56 -2.14 14.26
N VAL A 135 -12.25 -2.07 14.39
CA VAL A 135 -11.42 -1.36 13.43
C VAL A 135 -10.82 -2.39 12.48
N ILE A 136 -11.14 -2.29 11.20
CA ILE A 136 -10.85 -3.29 10.18
C ILE A 136 -9.75 -2.76 9.25
N TYR A 137 -8.62 -3.45 9.13
CA TYR A 137 -7.61 -3.11 8.16
C TYR A 137 -7.81 -3.91 6.87
N LEU A 138 -7.91 -3.21 5.74
CA LEU A 138 -7.94 -3.81 4.41
C LEU A 138 -6.84 -3.19 3.56
N CYS A 139 -6.13 -3.99 2.79
CA CYS A 139 -5.11 -3.54 1.84
C CYS A 139 -5.45 -4.04 0.43
N SER A 140 -5.62 -3.13 -0.52
CA SER A 140 -5.93 -3.49 -1.91
C SER A 140 -5.25 -2.52 -2.88
N PRO A 141 -4.35 -3.02 -3.72
CA PRO A 141 -3.76 -4.37 -3.79
C PRO A 141 -3.02 -4.78 -2.51
N ASN A 142 -3.16 -6.04 -2.12
CA ASN A 142 -2.63 -6.52 -0.85
C ASN A 142 -1.11 -6.76 -0.89
N ASN A 143 -0.43 -6.36 0.16
CA ASN A 143 0.90 -6.81 0.51
C ASN A 143 0.80 -7.84 1.65
N PRO A 144 1.18 -9.13 1.48
CA PRO A 144 2.18 -9.64 0.52
C PRO A 144 1.61 -10.31 -0.74
N THR A 145 0.31 -10.56 -0.84
CA THR A 145 -0.25 -11.52 -1.79
C THR A 145 -0.43 -10.98 -3.21
N GLY A 146 -0.49 -9.66 -3.35
CA GLY A 146 -0.81 -8.99 -4.61
C GLY A 146 -2.26 -9.13 -5.05
N ALA A 147 -3.12 -9.69 -4.21
CA ALA A 147 -4.54 -9.84 -4.50
C ALA A 147 -5.28 -8.49 -4.40
N VAL A 148 -6.35 -8.35 -5.19
CA VAL A 148 -7.16 -7.12 -5.28
C VAL A 148 -8.62 -7.45 -5.01
N TYR A 149 -9.25 -6.73 -4.11
CA TYR A 149 -10.67 -6.85 -3.85
C TYR A 149 -11.51 -6.37 -5.04
N SER A 150 -12.51 -7.15 -5.42
CA SER A 150 -13.52 -6.69 -6.38
C SER A 150 -14.48 -5.67 -5.76
N ARG A 151 -15.27 -5.00 -6.60
CA ARG A 151 -16.31 -4.08 -6.18
C ARG A 151 -17.32 -4.75 -5.25
N GLU A 152 -17.74 -5.98 -5.58
CA GLU A 152 -18.69 -6.78 -4.79
C GLU A 152 -18.09 -7.16 -3.42
N GLN A 153 -16.82 -7.54 -3.39
CA GLN A 153 -16.13 -7.90 -2.15
C GLN A 153 -15.97 -6.70 -1.22
N LEU A 154 -15.60 -5.53 -1.77
CA LEU A 154 -15.53 -4.30 -0.98
C LEU A 154 -16.91 -3.86 -0.50
N LYS A 155 -17.98 -4.04 -1.31
CA LYS A 155 -19.35 -3.76 -0.88
C LYS A 155 -19.75 -4.59 0.32
N ILE A 156 -19.40 -5.88 0.36
CA ILE A 156 -19.67 -6.74 1.52
C ILE A 156 -18.98 -6.19 2.79
N TRP A 157 -17.75 -5.69 2.66
CA TRP A 157 -17.02 -5.08 3.78
C TRP A 157 -17.64 -3.77 4.24
N VAL A 158 -18.03 -2.91 3.30
CA VAL A 158 -18.68 -1.62 3.59
C VAL A 158 -20.04 -1.85 4.26
N ASP A 159 -20.83 -2.81 3.77
CA ASP A 159 -22.10 -3.15 4.38
C ASP A 159 -21.93 -3.70 5.80
N PHE A 160 -20.98 -4.61 6.00
CA PHE A 160 -20.66 -5.14 7.32
C PHE A 160 -20.22 -4.02 8.29
N ALA A 161 -19.37 -3.10 7.83
CA ALA A 161 -18.89 -2.00 8.66
C ALA A 161 -20.04 -1.05 9.05
N ASN A 162 -20.90 -0.69 8.13
CA ASN A 162 -22.09 0.14 8.41
C ASN A 162 -23.10 -0.56 9.33
N GLU A 163 -23.33 -1.87 9.13
CA GLU A 163 -24.25 -2.63 9.98
C GLU A 163 -23.75 -2.74 11.43
N THR A 164 -22.43 -2.87 11.61
CA THR A 164 -21.83 -3.12 12.93
C THR A 164 -21.29 -1.87 13.63
N GLY A 165 -21.29 -0.72 12.95
CA GLY A 165 -20.62 0.49 13.44
C GLY A 165 -19.11 0.36 13.46
N SER A 166 -18.54 -0.45 12.56
CA SER A 166 -17.09 -0.64 12.42
C SER A 166 -16.45 0.46 11.57
N LEU A 167 -15.14 0.66 11.75
CA LEU A 167 -14.31 1.54 10.94
C LEU A 167 -13.41 0.71 10.03
N ILE A 168 -13.42 0.98 8.74
CA ILE A 168 -12.44 0.43 7.78
C ILE A 168 -11.27 1.39 7.64
N ILE A 169 -10.05 0.89 7.81
CA ILE A 169 -8.80 1.56 7.40
C ILE A 169 -8.33 0.87 6.12
N PHE A 170 -8.53 1.56 5.01
CA PHE A 170 -8.26 1.04 3.67
C PHE A 170 -6.91 1.55 3.17
N ASP A 171 -5.91 0.66 3.08
CA ASP A 171 -4.58 0.97 2.55
C ASP A 171 -4.54 0.70 1.04
N SER A 172 -4.44 1.77 0.25
CA SER A 172 -4.37 1.76 -1.21
C SER A 172 -2.98 2.14 -1.75
N ALA A 173 -1.92 1.89 -0.97
CA ALA A 173 -0.54 2.28 -1.35
C ALA A 173 -0.05 1.70 -2.69
N TYR A 174 -0.72 0.69 -3.22
CA TYR A 174 -0.42 0.05 -4.51
C TYR A 174 -1.49 0.31 -5.58
N GLU A 175 -2.40 1.26 -5.36
CA GLU A 175 -3.50 1.62 -6.26
C GLU A 175 -3.05 1.79 -7.72
N ALA A 176 -1.94 2.48 -7.95
CA ALA A 176 -1.43 2.75 -9.29
C ALA A 176 -1.03 1.50 -10.10
N PHE A 177 -0.91 0.34 -9.46
CA PHE A 177 -0.62 -0.94 -10.11
C PHE A 177 -1.87 -1.67 -10.60
N ILE A 178 -3.04 -1.22 -10.22
CA ILE A 178 -4.31 -1.84 -10.61
C ILE A 178 -4.50 -1.71 -12.13
N SER A 179 -4.85 -2.83 -12.75
CA SER A 179 -5.25 -2.93 -14.15
C SER A 179 -6.61 -3.63 -14.24
N GLY A 180 -7.41 -3.27 -15.24
CA GLY A 180 -8.74 -3.83 -15.41
C GLY A 180 -9.81 -3.15 -14.56
N ASP A 181 -10.93 -3.84 -14.34
CA ASP A 181 -12.13 -3.29 -13.68
C ASP A 181 -12.14 -3.61 -12.17
N TYR A 182 -11.18 -3.03 -11.46
CA TYR A 182 -11.14 -3.09 -9.98
C TYR A 182 -11.22 -1.67 -9.41
N PRO A 183 -11.81 -1.49 -8.22
CA PRO A 183 -11.82 -0.20 -7.54
C PRO A 183 -10.41 0.30 -7.22
N HIS A 184 -10.14 1.55 -7.56
CA HIS A 184 -8.92 2.26 -7.21
C HIS A 184 -9.04 2.95 -5.85
N SER A 185 -10.27 3.21 -5.41
CA SER A 185 -10.57 3.81 -4.12
C SER A 185 -11.74 3.09 -3.47
N ILE A 186 -11.72 3.00 -2.14
CA ILE A 186 -12.87 2.47 -1.37
C ILE A 186 -14.12 3.33 -1.59
N TYR A 187 -13.93 4.62 -1.90
CA TYR A 187 -15.05 5.56 -2.13
C TYR A 187 -15.76 5.40 -3.47
N GLU A 188 -15.34 4.47 -4.31
CA GLU A 188 -16.15 3.98 -5.43
C GLU A 188 -17.28 3.05 -4.96
N ILE A 189 -17.29 2.68 -3.68
CA ILE A 189 -18.29 1.77 -3.09
C ILE A 189 -19.29 2.61 -2.30
N GLU A 190 -20.56 2.51 -2.66
CA GLU A 190 -21.65 3.19 -1.97
C GLU A 190 -21.69 2.85 -0.47
N GLY A 191 -21.72 3.89 0.37
CA GLY A 191 -21.72 3.78 1.83
C GLY A 191 -20.33 3.78 2.47
N ALA A 192 -19.24 3.87 1.69
CA ALA A 192 -17.89 3.91 2.25
C ALA A 192 -17.59 5.21 3.01
N ASP A 193 -18.18 6.33 2.61
CA ASP A 193 -17.98 7.63 3.25
C ASP A 193 -18.35 7.65 4.75
N SER A 194 -19.29 6.80 5.17
CA SER A 194 -19.73 6.72 6.55
C SER A 194 -18.94 5.74 7.42
N CYS A 195 -18.06 4.93 6.84
CA CYS A 195 -17.36 3.87 7.58
C CYS A 195 -15.89 3.65 7.23
N ALA A 196 -15.30 4.42 6.30
CA ALA A 196 -13.93 4.16 5.85
C ALA A 196 -13.03 5.40 5.87
N VAL A 197 -11.78 5.20 6.30
CA VAL A 197 -10.63 6.07 6.06
C VAL A 197 -9.77 5.42 4.99
N GLU A 198 -9.35 6.18 3.97
CA GLU A 198 -8.42 5.70 2.95
C GLU A 198 -7.02 6.28 3.16
N ILE A 199 -6.00 5.45 3.03
CA ILE A 199 -4.58 5.84 3.14
C ILE A 199 -3.90 5.51 1.82
N CYS A 200 -3.33 6.53 1.18
CA CYS A 200 -2.67 6.46 -0.12
C CYS A 200 -1.19 6.87 -0.02
N SER A 201 -0.39 6.56 -1.02
CA SER A 201 1.05 6.85 -0.97
C SER A 201 1.65 7.18 -2.33
N PHE A 202 2.51 8.19 -2.37
CA PHE A 202 3.39 8.45 -3.51
C PHE A 202 4.61 7.51 -3.56
N SER A 203 4.85 6.72 -2.50
CA SER A 203 6.05 5.88 -2.38
C SER A 203 6.22 4.91 -3.55
N LYS A 204 5.15 4.22 -3.95
CA LYS A 204 5.23 3.19 -4.99
C LYS A 204 4.83 3.71 -6.36
N THR A 205 3.95 4.69 -6.41
CA THR A 205 3.47 5.31 -7.65
C THR A 205 4.53 6.20 -8.29
N ALA A 206 5.20 7.04 -7.48
CA ALA A 206 6.12 8.08 -7.94
C ALA A 206 7.55 7.93 -7.41
N GLY A 207 7.86 6.84 -6.75
CA GLY A 207 9.21 6.59 -6.22
C GLY A 207 9.56 7.37 -4.94
N PHE A 208 8.58 7.89 -4.21
CA PHE A 208 8.79 8.75 -3.03
C PHE A 208 9.16 7.98 -1.76
N THR A 209 9.80 6.84 -1.87
CA THR A 209 10.26 6.08 -0.70
C THR A 209 11.31 6.81 0.12
N GLY A 210 12.15 7.64 -0.52
CA GLY A 210 13.18 8.46 0.13
C GLY A 210 12.74 9.90 0.41
N THR A 211 11.86 10.47 -0.40
CA THR A 211 11.36 11.86 -0.24
C THR A 211 10.23 11.98 0.75
N ARG A 212 9.46 10.91 0.99
CA ARG A 212 8.39 10.78 1.99
C ARG A 212 7.18 11.68 1.74
N CYS A 213 6.16 11.16 1.04
CA CYS A 213 4.85 11.81 0.91
C CYS A 213 3.74 10.77 0.74
N ALA A 214 2.64 11.02 1.40
CA ALA A 214 1.40 10.23 1.33
C ALA A 214 0.22 11.13 1.66
N TRP A 215 -0.98 10.59 1.59
CA TRP A 215 -2.18 11.27 2.08
C TRP A 215 -3.18 10.28 2.65
N SER A 216 -4.02 10.78 3.53
CA SER A 216 -5.18 10.07 4.04
C SER A 216 -6.44 10.90 3.81
N VAL A 217 -7.57 10.21 3.66
CA VAL A 217 -8.89 10.82 3.44
C VAL A 217 -9.79 10.45 4.60
N PHE A 218 -10.37 11.48 5.24
CA PHE A 218 -11.33 11.38 6.33
C PHE A 218 -12.62 12.07 5.91
N PRO A 219 -13.61 11.34 5.38
CA PRO A 219 -14.86 11.92 4.92
C PRO A 219 -15.60 12.68 6.03
N ASP A 220 -16.30 13.74 5.64
CA ASP A 220 -17.11 14.54 6.56
C ASP A 220 -18.27 13.77 7.20
N GLU A 221 -18.79 12.74 6.50
CA GLU A 221 -19.83 11.83 6.97
C GLU A 221 -19.34 10.86 8.04
N LEU A 222 -18.04 10.64 8.13
CA LEU A 222 -17.44 9.66 9.07
C LEU A 222 -17.41 10.25 10.49
N THR A 223 -18.32 9.80 11.34
CA THR A 223 -18.50 10.30 12.70
C THR A 223 -18.43 9.19 13.75
N VAL A 224 -18.01 9.55 14.96
CA VAL A 224 -18.10 8.73 16.16
C VAL A 224 -18.94 9.50 17.17
N GLY A 225 -20.19 9.08 17.38
CA GLY A 225 -21.19 9.90 18.03
C GLY A 225 -21.40 11.22 17.27
N ASP A 226 -21.35 12.33 17.97
CA ASP A 226 -21.52 13.68 17.38
C ASP A 226 -20.19 14.28 16.88
N THR A 227 -19.07 13.53 16.90
CA THR A 227 -17.73 14.04 16.55
C THR A 227 -17.28 13.47 15.19
N LYS A 228 -16.88 14.35 14.26
CA LYS A 228 -16.23 13.93 13.01
C LYS A 228 -14.88 13.29 13.32
N LEU A 229 -14.60 12.15 12.71
CA LEU A 229 -13.29 11.48 12.86
C LEU A 229 -12.16 12.36 12.31
N SER A 230 -12.44 13.15 11.26
CA SER A 230 -11.52 14.16 10.72
C SER A 230 -11.07 15.19 11.76
N ALA A 231 -11.96 15.59 12.69
CA ALA A 231 -11.61 16.54 13.76
C ALA A 231 -10.62 15.93 14.79
N LEU A 232 -10.78 14.63 15.11
CA LEU A 232 -9.84 13.91 15.95
C LEU A 232 -8.48 13.76 15.28
N TRP A 233 -8.48 13.43 13.98
CA TRP A 233 -7.25 13.33 13.21
C TRP A 233 -6.54 14.68 13.06
N ALA A 234 -7.27 15.75 12.74
CA ALA A 234 -6.71 17.10 12.69
C ALA A 234 -6.06 17.49 14.03
N ARG A 235 -6.73 17.19 15.15
CA ARG A 235 -6.17 17.44 16.49
C ARG A 235 -4.90 16.64 16.75
N ARG A 236 -4.88 15.37 16.35
CA ARG A 236 -3.68 14.52 16.44
C ARG A 236 -2.53 15.12 15.62
N GLN A 237 -2.79 15.49 14.36
CA GLN A 237 -1.79 16.07 13.46
C GLN A 237 -1.24 17.38 14.03
N ALA A 238 -2.08 18.31 14.44
CA ALA A 238 -1.65 19.57 15.05
C ALA A 238 -0.84 19.38 16.37
N THR A 239 -0.97 18.23 17.03
CA THR A 239 -0.25 17.93 18.28
C THR A 239 1.11 17.27 18.06
N LYS A 240 1.23 16.40 17.06
CA LYS A 240 2.38 15.49 16.89
C LYS A 240 3.08 15.62 15.54
N PHE A 241 2.68 16.54 14.67
CA PHE A 241 3.19 16.64 13.31
C PHE A 241 3.23 18.11 12.84
N ASN A 242 4.29 18.49 12.13
CA ASN A 242 4.49 19.86 11.62
C ASN A 242 4.35 19.96 10.09
N GLY A 243 3.71 18.99 9.46
CA GLY A 243 3.52 18.94 8.01
C GLY A 243 4.72 18.39 7.24
N VAL A 244 4.45 17.98 6.01
CA VAL A 244 5.48 17.53 5.06
C VAL A 244 6.24 18.74 4.53
N PRO A 245 7.56 18.67 4.29
CA PRO A 245 8.34 19.80 3.76
C PRO A 245 7.73 20.37 2.46
N TYR A 246 7.74 21.69 2.34
CA TYR A 246 7.24 22.41 1.16
C TYR A 246 7.75 21.83 -0.16
N ILE A 247 9.06 21.62 -0.26
CA ILE A 247 9.71 21.14 -1.49
C ILE A 247 9.19 19.74 -1.91
N VAL A 248 8.86 18.89 -0.94
CA VAL A 248 8.31 17.56 -1.19
C VAL A 248 6.87 17.64 -1.66
N GLN A 249 6.06 18.52 -1.07
CA GLN A 249 4.67 18.73 -1.50
C GLN A 249 4.58 19.33 -2.91
N ARG A 250 5.51 20.21 -3.32
CA ARG A 250 5.59 20.70 -4.71
C ARG A 250 5.93 19.58 -5.69
N ALA A 251 6.83 18.68 -5.31
CA ALA A 251 7.12 17.49 -6.13
C ALA A 251 5.91 16.55 -6.21
N ALA A 252 5.18 16.36 -5.11
CA ALA A 252 3.95 15.56 -5.07
C ALA A 252 2.83 16.15 -5.95
N GLU A 253 2.66 17.47 -5.95
CA GLU A 253 1.76 18.16 -6.87
C GLU A 253 2.16 17.92 -8.34
N ALA A 254 3.45 18.01 -8.66
CA ALA A 254 3.94 17.85 -10.03
C ALA A 254 3.67 16.45 -10.59
N VAL A 255 3.76 15.39 -9.78
CA VAL A 255 3.48 14.00 -10.24
C VAL A 255 1.99 13.74 -10.46
N LEU A 256 1.10 14.59 -9.96
CA LEU A 256 -0.34 14.52 -10.20
C LEU A 256 -0.80 15.34 -11.42
N THR A 257 0.10 16.02 -12.13
CA THR A 257 -0.20 16.61 -13.45
C THR A 257 -0.33 15.50 -14.51
N ASP A 258 -0.92 15.81 -15.66
CA ASP A 258 -1.04 14.83 -16.76
C ASP A 258 0.32 14.29 -17.21
N GLU A 259 1.34 15.15 -17.29
CA GLU A 259 2.72 14.76 -17.59
C GLU A 259 3.28 13.86 -16.46
N GLY A 260 3.11 14.26 -15.21
CA GLY A 260 3.57 13.50 -14.05
C GLY A 260 2.92 12.12 -13.95
N ILE A 261 1.61 12.03 -14.18
CA ILE A 261 0.88 10.76 -14.21
C ILE A 261 1.41 9.85 -15.33
N LYS A 262 1.73 10.42 -16.50
CA LYS A 262 2.32 9.65 -17.61
C LYS A 262 3.71 9.10 -17.25
N GLU A 263 4.55 9.91 -16.61
CA GLU A 263 5.87 9.46 -16.14
C GLU A 263 5.73 8.38 -15.05
N CYS A 264 4.84 8.57 -14.07
CA CYS A 264 4.56 7.57 -13.04
C CYS A 264 4.05 6.24 -13.62
N LYS A 265 3.15 6.28 -14.60
CA LYS A 265 2.68 5.07 -15.31
C LYS A 265 3.83 4.31 -15.97
N ALA A 266 4.81 5.01 -16.55
CA ALA A 266 5.96 4.36 -17.14
C ALA A 266 6.84 3.64 -16.08
N LEU A 267 6.98 4.20 -14.88
CA LEU A 267 7.66 3.55 -13.77
C LEU A 267 6.92 2.28 -13.31
N VAL A 268 5.60 2.39 -13.14
CA VAL A 268 4.75 1.25 -12.75
C VAL A 268 4.83 0.14 -13.80
N GLU A 269 4.71 0.48 -15.10
CA GLU A 269 4.79 -0.50 -16.17
C GLU A 269 6.14 -1.21 -16.25
N TYR A 270 7.24 -0.50 -15.96
CA TYR A 270 8.55 -1.13 -15.85
C TYR A 270 8.57 -2.25 -14.80
N TYR A 271 7.99 -2.01 -13.63
CA TYR A 271 7.91 -3.02 -12.57
C TYR A 271 6.92 -4.14 -12.90
N MET A 272 5.81 -3.82 -13.56
CA MET A 272 4.83 -4.83 -13.98
C MET A 272 5.41 -5.75 -15.07
N GLU A 273 6.26 -5.24 -15.96
CA GLU A 273 7.00 -6.09 -16.88
C GLU A 273 7.99 -7.02 -16.15
N ASN A 274 8.67 -6.54 -15.11
CA ASN A 274 9.48 -7.39 -14.24
C ASN A 274 8.62 -8.49 -13.57
N ALA A 275 7.41 -8.15 -13.12
CA ALA A 275 6.49 -9.14 -12.53
C ALA A 275 6.10 -10.22 -13.55
N ARG A 276 5.80 -9.83 -14.80
CA ARG A 276 5.53 -10.78 -15.91
C ARG A 276 6.71 -11.72 -16.17
N ILE A 277 7.93 -11.21 -16.17
CA ILE A 277 9.15 -12.02 -16.35
C ILE A 277 9.31 -13.04 -15.23
N ILE A 278 9.18 -12.62 -13.96
CA ILE A 278 9.28 -13.52 -12.80
C ILE A 278 8.13 -14.54 -12.83
N GLY A 279 6.90 -14.08 -13.05
CA GLY A 279 5.72 -14.94 -13.15
C GLY A 279 5.83 -15.99 -14.27
N GLY A 280 6.38 -15.61 -15.43
CA GLY A 280 6.70 -16.53 -16.52
C GLY A 280 7.67 -17.63 -16.08
N ALA A 281 8.74 -17.27 -15.40
CA ALA A 281 9.72 -18.23 -14.88
C ALA A 281 9.11 -19.17 -13.82
N LEU A 282 8.24 -18.67 -12.94
CA LEU A 282 7.53 -19.49 -11.96
C LEU A 282 6.59 -20.48 -12.64
N LYS A 283 5.80 -20.03 -13.63
CA LYS A 283 4.93 -20.91 -14.46
C LYS A 283 5.73 -22.00 -15.16
N ASN A 284 6.84 -21.65 -15.82
CA ASN A 284 7.73 -22.59 -16.51
C ASN A 284 8.38 -23.58 -15.54
N SER A 285 8.47 -23.23 -14.28
CA SER A 285 9.02 -24.06 -13.19
C SER A 285 7.97 -24.90 -12.47
N GLY A 286 6.69 -24.82 -12.87
CA GLY A 286 5.59 -25.52 -12.21
C GLY A 286 5.27 -25.03 -10.80
N ILE A 287 5.69 -23.79 -10.46
CA ILE A 287 5.45 -23.21 -9.14
C ILE A 287 4.11 -22.46 -9.15
N GLU A 288 3.25 -22.81 -8.20
CA GLU A 288 1.98 -22.13 -7.99
C GLU A 288 2.20 -20.76 -7.31
N PHE A 289 1.57 -19.72 -7.84
CA PHE A 289 1.60 -18.39 -7.26
C PHE A 289 0.34 -17.59 -7.60
N VAL A 290 0.14 -16.49 -6.87
CA VAL A 290 -0.84 -15.43 -7.14
C VAL A 290 -0.13 -14.07 -7.15
N GLY A 291 -0.81 -13.03 -7.61
CA GLY A 291 -0.23 -11.69 -7.72
C GLY A 291 0.59 -11.47 -8.99
N GLY A 292 1.26 -10.32 -9.09
CA GLY A 292 2.06 -9.93 -10.25
C GLY A 292 1.24 -9.40 -11.43
N GLU A 293 -0.09 -9.25 -11.30
CA GLU A 293 -0.98 -8.68 -12.33
C GLU A 293 -1.42 -7.25 -11.96
N ASN A 294 -1.76 -7.03 -10.70
CA ASN A 294 -2.20 -5.74 -10.15
C ASN A 294 -1.31 -5.26 -9.00
N SER A 295 -0.11 -5.79 -8.90
CA SER A 295 0.80 -5.54 -7.79
C SER A 295 2.23 -5.95 -8.18
N PRO A 296 3.25 -5.31 -7.60
CA PRO A 296 4.64 -5.73 -7.79
C PRO A 296 4.99 -7.03 -7.04
N TYR A 297 4.05 -7.63 -6.32
CA TYR A 297 4.27 -8.82 -5.51
C TYR A 297 3.76 -10.08 -6.17
N LEU A 298 4.58 -11.13 -6.07
CA LEU A 298 4.22 -12.50 -6.43
C LEU A 298 4.30 -13.35 -5.15
N TRP A 299 3.18 -13.95 -4.80
CA TRP A 299 3.00 -14.77 -3.62
C TRP A 299 2.94 -16.24 -4.03
N LEU A 300 4.01 -16.97 -3.83
CA LEU A 300 4.16 -18.35 -4.27
C LEU A 300 4.05 -19.33 -3.11
N LYS A 301 3.51 -20.52 -3.39
CA LYS A 301 3.54 -21.66 -2.47
C LYS A 301 4.94 -22.26 -2.48
N CYS A 302 5.51 -22.51 -1.30
CA CYS A 302 6.82 -23.17 -1.20
C CYS A 302 6.75 -24.59 -1.78
N PRO A 303 7.60 -24.95 -2.76
CA PRO A 303 7.61 -26.27 -3.38
C PRO A 303 7.88 -27.38 -2.35
N GLY A 304 7.29 -28.58 -2.57
CA GLY A 304 7.50 -29.74 -1.72
C GLY A 304 6.95 -29.61 -0.29
N ASN A 305 6.02 -28.66 -0.06
CA ASN A 305 5.51 -28.29 1.27
C ASN A 305 6.62 -27.85 2.25
N ALA A 306 7.71 -27.28 1.74
CA ALA A 306 8.77 -26.71 2.56
C ALA A 306 8.23 -25.55 3.42
N GLY A 307 8.79 -25.36 4.60
CA GLY A 307 8.57 -24.16 5.40
C GLY A 307 9.12 -22.91 4.72
N SER A 308 8.58 -21.76 5.04
CA SER A 308 8.96 -20.50 4.38
C SER A 308 10.44 -20.13 4.57
N TRP A 309 11.01 -20.38 5.75
CA TRP A 309 12.43 -20.18 6.02
C TRP A 309 13.32 -21.27 5.40
N GLU A 310 12.86 -22.51 5.35
CA GLU A 310 13.55 -23.58 4.66
C GLU A 310 13.70 -23.27 3.17
N PHE A 311 12.63 -22.76 2.56
CA PHE A 311 12.64 -22.33 1.16
C PHE A 311 13.53 -21.11 0.93
N PHE A 312 13.60 -20.17 1.88
CA PHE A 312 14.56 -19.05 1.84
C PHE A 312 16.00 -19.57 1.75
N ASP A 313 16.38 -20.47 2.65
CA ASP A 313 17.71 -21.10 2.67
C ASP A 313 18.01 -21.85 1.38
N TYR A 314 17.03 -22.60 0.87
CA TYR A 314 17.15 -23.35 -0.37
C TYR A 314 17.43 -22.43 -1.57
N LEU A 315 16.67 -21.35 -1.73
CA LEU A 315 16.87 -20.37 -2.80
C LEU A 315 18.23 -19.66 -2.69
N LEU A 316 18.59 -19.26 -1.49
CA LEU A 316 19.86 -18.56 -1.25
C LEU A 316 21.07 -19.47 -1.58
N LYS A 317 21.07 -20.72 -1.12
CA LYS A 317 22.17 -21.67 -1.31
C LYS A 317 22.30 -22.13 -2.77
N ASN A 318 21.19 -22.42 -3.43
CA ASN A 318 21.21 -23.07 -4.74
C ASN A 318 21.10 -22.10 -5.93
N ALA A 319 20.44 -20.95 -5.76
CA ALA A 319 20.24 -19.98 -6.83
C ALA A 319 20.82 -18.58 -6.54
N GLN A 320 21.30 -18.33 -5.31
CA GLN A 320 21.73 -17.00 -4.86
C GLN A 320 20.62 -15.95 -5.06
N LEU A 321 19.37 -16.33 -4.78
CA LEU A 321 18.20 -15.48 -4.78
C LEU A 321 17.69 -15.29 -3.35
N VAL A 322 17.20 -14.10 -3.07
CA VAL A 322 16.62 -13.75 -1.76
C VAL A 322 15.24 -13.13 -2.00
N GLY A 323 14.23 -13.73 -1.39
CA GLY A 323 12.87 -13.19 -1.28
C GLY A 323 12.49 -13.02 0.19
N THR A 324 11.20 -12.95 0.50
CA THR A 324 10.72 -12.77 1.86
C THR A 324 9.92 -14.01 2.30
N PRO A 325 10.31 -14.70 3.37
CA PRO A 325 9.53 -15.82 3.93
C PRO A 325 8.11 -15.38 4.30
N GLY A 326 7.14 -16.21 3.97
CA GLY A 326 5.72 -15.89 4.20
C GLY A 326 5.37 -15.80 5.68
N ALA A 327 6.05 -16.55 6.55
CA ALA A 327 5.90 -16.44 8.01
C ALA A 327 6.14 -15.01 8.55
N GLY A 328 6.87 -14.16 7.82
CA GLY A 328 7.06 -12.75 8.16
C GLY A 328 5.83 -11.86 7.96
N PHE A 329 4.74 -12.41 7.41
CA PHE A 329 3.49 -11.68 7.15
C PHE A 329 2.30 -12.21 7.96
N GLY A 330 2.53 -13.14 8.86
CA GLY A 330 1.52 -13.76 9.70
C GLY A 330 1.56 -15.28 9.65
N GLU A 331 0.78 -15.93 10.52
CA GLU A 331 0.74 -17.38 10.63
C GLU A 331 0.23 -18.06 9.35
N ALA A 332 -0.77 -17.46 8.71
CA ALA A 332 -1.31 -17.97 7.44
C ALA A 332 -0.35 -17.81 6.26
N GLY A 333 0.75 -17.07 6.44
CA GLY A 333 1.85 -16.96 5.47
C GLY A 333 2.85 -18.12 5.51
N GLU A 334 2.80 -19.00 6.52
CA GLU A 334 3.72 -20.13 6.58
C GLU A 334 3.47 -21.10 5.40
N GLY A 335 4.55 -21.62 4.83
CA GLY A 335 4.52 -22.43 3.60
C GLY A 335 4.36 -21.60 2.31
N TYR A 336 4.40 -20.27 2.41
CA TYR A 336 4.40 -19.33 1.27
C TYR A 336 5.65 -18.47 1.27
N PHE A 337 5.84 -17.76 0.14
CA PHE A 337 7.03 -16.93 -0.07
C PHE A 337 6.70 -15.76 -0.98
N ARG A 338 7.17 -14.55 -0.64
CA ARG A 338 6.96 -13.37 -1.47
C ARG A 338 8.19 -13.06 -2.30
N LEU A 339 8.00 -12.89 -3.62
CA LEU A 339 8.93 -12.20 -4.51
C LEU A 339 8.38 -10.83 -4.89
N THR A 340 9.28 -9.90 -5.21
CA THR A 340 8.94 -8.55 -5.66
C THR A 340 9.58 -8.26 -7.01
N SER A 341 8.87 -7.49 -7.81
CA SER A 341 9.34 -7.00 -9.12
C SER A 341 10.13 -5.67 -9.03
N PHE A 342 10.31 -5.12 -7.84
CA PHE A 342 11.12 -3.93 -7.60
C PHE A 342 12.62 -4.23 -7.77
N GLY A 343 13.09 -4.30 -8.99
CA GLY A 343 14.48 -4.56 -9.34
C GLY A 343 14.83 -3.97 -10.70
N ASN A 344 16.10 -3.95 -11.04
CA ASN A 344 16.47 -3.63 -12.41
C ASN A 344 16.19 -4.82 -13.33
N ARG A 345 15.98 -4.55 -14.62
CA ARG A 345 15.63 -5.53 -15.64
C ARG A 345 16.67 -6.65 -15.77
N GLU A 346 17.94 -6.30 -15.74
CA GLU A 346 19.04 -7.26 -15.88
C GLU A 346 19.01 -8.31 -14.75
N ASN A 347 18.93 -7.85 -13.49
CA ASN A 347 18.85 -8.76 -12.35
C ASN A 347 17.53 -9.59 -12.38
N THR A 348 16.44 -9.02 -12.87
CA THR A 348 15.17 -9.72 -12.99
C THR A 348 15.26 -10.86 -14.02
N LEU A 349 15.82 -10.60 -15.18
CA LEU A 349 16.06 -11.63 -16.21
C LEU A 349 17.01 -12.73 -15.74
N GLU A 350 18.07 -12.35 -15.04
CA GLU A 350 19.01 -13.33 -14.46
C GLU A 350 18.34 -14.16 -13.35
N ALA A 351 17.52 -13.53 -12.49
CA ALA A 351 16.77 -14.25 -11.48
C ALA A 351 15.79 -15.25 -12.09
N ALA A 352 15.06 -14.87 -13.12
CA ALA A 352 14.16 -15.74 -13.87
C ALA A 352 14.89 -16.98 -14.42
N LYS A 353 16.06 -16.80 -15.06
CA LYS A 353 16.91 -17.89 -15.54
C LYS A 353 17.34 -18.84 -14.42
N ARG A 354 17.72 -18.28 -13.26
CA ARG A 354 18.13 -19.08 -12.09
C ARG A 354 17.00 -19.89 -11.50
N LEU A 355 15.79 -19.31 -11.42
CA LEU A 355 14.57 -20.02 -10.98
C LEU A 355 14.28 -21.19 -11.92
N GLU A 356 14.22 -20.96 -13.22
CA GLU A 356 13.98 -22.04 -14.18
C GLU A 356 15.06 -23.13 -14.12
N ALA A 357 16.34 -22.76 -14.02
CA ALA A 357 17.43 -23.73 -13.93
C ALA A 357 17.37 -24.56 -12.64
N LEU A 358 16.89 -23.98 -11.54
CA LEU A 358 16.78 -24.63 -10.23
C LEU A 358 15.69 -25.72 -10.26
N PHE A 359 14.52 -25.42 -10.83
CA PHE A 359 13.36 -26.28 -10.78
C PHE A 359 13.18 -27.20 -11.99
N ARG A 360 13.89 -26.96 -13.12
CA ARG A 360 13.96 -27.93 -14.24
C ARG A 360 14.79 -29.19 -13.95
N ARG A 361 15.50 -29.24 -12.84
CA ARG A 361 16.36 -30.36 -12.43
C ARG A 361 15.67 -31.36 -11.49
N GLY A 362 14.38 -31.17 -11.26
CA GLY A 362 13.50 -32.05 -10.49
C GLY A 362 12.46 -32.75 -11.43
#